data_e7391101a15f8326b588f2d24decd35a
#
_entry.id   e7391101a15f8326b588f2d24decd35a
#
_cell.length_a   1.000
_cell.length_b   1.000
_cell.length_c   1.000
_cell.angle_alpha   90.00
_cell.angle_beta   90.00
_cell.angle_gamma   90.00
#
_symmetry.space_group_name_H-M   'P 1'
#
loop_
_entity.id
_entity.type
_entity.pdbx_description
1 polymer ?
#
loop_
_entity_poly.entity_id
_entity_poly.type
_entity_poly.pdbx_seq_one_letter_code
_entity_poly.pdbx_strand_id
1 'polypeptide(L)'
;MNQYDIALKNLLQRQLQGGFLSRFTGHRITEWLGTELPEVRTRHVDLLGKTAEGQLVHIEFQSRNHPRMALRMAEYALAIYRRYKVIPTQTVIYVGERPLRMPPTLAGPDWLYTCRIVDIRDIPTEDLLSSPHLEDAILAVLTRLSDSRDTIRRILQRIATATPHQRTVAMAELMLLAGLRQLKMIMKKELEQMSILIDINRHTIFGPIHREGLKEGLEKGREEGREEGREEGREEGRDEGARLFAVDLLTQRFGKLPPAQAKRIRSMNQVELATLRTRIFEARSLKDLFA
;
A
#
# COMPACT_ATOMS: atom_id res chain seq x y z
N MET A 1 -5.58 -2.10 -8.34
CA MET A 1 -4.34 -2.77 -7.85
C MET A 1 -3.26 -2.59 -8.91
N ASN A 2 -2.06 -2.13 -8.51
CA ASN A 2 -0.94 -1.94 -9.44
C ASN A 2 -0.40 -3.32 -9.86
N GLN A 3 0.17 -3.44 -11.10
CA GLN A 3 0.79 -4.69 -11.59
C GLN A 3 1.83 -5.28 -10.63
N TYR A 4 2.53 -4.44 -9.87
CA TYR A 4 3.51 -4.85 -8.86
C TYR A 4 2.85 -5.48 -7.63
N ASP A 5 1.69 -4.97 -7.23
CA ASP A 5 0.92 -5.52 -6.11
C ASP A 5 0.43 -6.93 -6.45
N ILE A 6 0.00 -7.14 -7.71
CA ILE A 6 -0.43 -8.46 -8.21
C ILE A 6 0.73 -9.45 -8.18
N ALA A 7 1.91 -9.05 -8.68
CA ALA A 7 3.07 -9.92 -8.68
C ALA A 7 3.54 -10.28 -7.26
N LEU A 8 3.64 -9.27 -6.37
CA LEU A 8 3.99 -9.46 -4.96
C LEU A 8 2.98 -10.37 -4.26
N LYS A 9 1.69 -10.13 -4.48
CA LYS A 9 0.61 -10.96 -3.94
C LYS A 9 0.74 -12.40 -4.37
N ASN A 10 0.86 -12.65 -5.67
CA ASN A 10 1.01 -14.00 -6.22
C ASN A 10 2.26 -14.71 -5.69
N LEU A 11 3.37 -13.98 -5.57
CA LEU A 11 4.63 -14.50 -5.08
C LEU A 11 4.53 -14.89 -3.61
N LEU A 12 3.89 -14.07 -2.79
CA LEU A 12 3.78 -14.31 -1.36
C LEU A 12 2.66 -15.29 -1.01
N GLN A 13 1.59 -15.37 -1.79
CA GLN A 13 0.52 -16.34 -1.59
C GLN A 13 0.98 -17.81 -1.72
N ARG A 14 2.05 -18.06 -2.45
CA ARG A 14 2.64 -19.40 -2.57
C ARG A 14 3.44 -19.83 -1.34
N GLN A 15 3.75 -18.91 -0.43
CA GLN A 15 4.55 -19.14 0.78
C GLN A 15 3.66 -19.48 2.00
N LEU A 16 2.81 -20.51 1.92
CA LEU A 16 1.91 -20.86 3.03
C LEU A 16 2.63 -21.27 4.32
N GLN A 17 3.82 -21.85 4.25
CA GLN A 17 4.41 -22.52 5.41
C GLN A 17 5.78 -22.02 5.87
N GLY A 18 6.18 -20.83 5.46
CA GLY A 18 7.49 -20.31 5.85
C GLY A 18 7.93 -19.13 4.99
N GLY A 19 9.22 -18.85 5.01
CA GLY A 19 9.83 -17.85 4.18
C GLY A 19 9.71 -16.43 4.71
N PHE A 20 9.81 -15.49 3.79
CA PHE A 20 9.83 -14.05 4.01
C PHE A 20 8.70 -13.53 4.92
N LEU A 21 7.45 -13.98 4.67
CA LEU A 21 6.30 -13.48 5.41
C LEU A 21 6.33 -13.78 6.91
N SER A 22 6.77 -14.95 7.30
CA SER A 22 6.83 -15.34 8.72
C SER A 22 7.81 -14.47 9.52
N ARG A 23 8.89 -13.97 8.87
CA ARG A 23 9.85 -13.05 9.48
C ARG A 23 9.25 -11.67 9.76
N PHE A 24 8.35 -11.19 8.88
CA PHE A 24 7.73 -9.88 9.02
C PHE A 24 6.51 -9.89 9.92
N THR A 25 5.68 -10.91 9.78
CA THR A 25 4.44 -11.01 10.54
C THR A 25 4.64 -11.59 11.94
N GLY A 26 5.76 -12.30 12.17
CA GLY A 26 5.99 -13.06 13.37
C GLY A 26 5.10 -14.32 13.47
N HIS A 27 4.34 -14.62 12.42
CA HIS A 27 3.35 -15.71 12.41
C HIS A 27 3.50 -16.59 11.17
N ARG A 28 3.24 -17.89 11.35
CA ARG A 28 3.17 -18.84 10.24
C ARG A 28 1.75 -18.88 9.70
N ILE A 29 1.56 -18.47 8.44
CA ILE A 29 0.27 -18.51 7.78
C ILE A 29 0.01 -19.93 7.28
N THR A 30 -1.14 -20.50 7.63
CA THR A 30 -1.55 -21.85 7.24
C THR A 30 -2.61 -21.84 6.15
N GLU A 31 -3.37 -20.74 6.02
CA GLU A 31 -4.46 -20.61 5.08
C GLU A 31 -4.60 -19.17 4.60
N TRP A 32 -4.78 -18.97 3.31
CA TRP A 32 -5.19 -17.70 2.74
C TRP A 32 -6.72 -17.59 2.71
N LEU A 33 -7.25 -16.46 3.17
CA LEU A 33 -8.69 -16.21 3.22
C LEU A 33 -9.13 -15.31 2.06
N GLY A 34 -10.45 -15.32 1.77
CA GLY A 34 -11.04 -14.39 0.80
C GLY A 34 -10.83 -12.94 1.21
N THR A 35 -10.38 -12.11 0.27
CA THR A 35 -10.00 -10.70 0.49
C THR A 35 -11.17 -9.73 0.30
N GLU A 36 -12.33 -10.20 -0.15
CA GLU A 36 -13.53 -9.38 -0.29
C GLU A 36 -14.18 -9.15 1.07
N LEU A 37 -14.32 -7.89 1.43
CA LEU A 37 -14.96 -7.48 2.69
C LEU A 37 -16.32 -6.85 2.37
N PRO A 38 -17.44 -7.37 2.93
CA PRO A 38 -18.77 -6.80 2.71
C PRO A 38 -18.89 -5.46 3.45
N GLU A 39 -18.87 -4.39 2.71
CA GLU A 39 -19.27 -3.05 3.15
C GLU A 39 -20.17 -2.42 2.10
N VAL A 40 -20.75 -1.25 2.41
CA VAL A 40 -21.48 -0.40 1.44
C VAL A 40 -20.55 0.01 0.27
N ARG A 41 -19.23 -0.12 0.48
CA ARG A 41 -18.18 -0.10 -0.55
C ARG A 41 -17.39 -1.40 -0.44
N THR A 42 -17.27 -2.14 -1.53
CA THR A 42 -16.43 -3.33 -1.58
C THR A 42 -14.98 -2.89 -1.38
N ARG A 43 -14.40 -3.24 -0.22
CA ARG A 43 -12.98 -3.00 0.06
C ARG A 43 -12.22 -4.30 -0.18
N HIS A 44 -11.17 -4.21 -0.94
CA HIS A 44 -10.24 -5.31 -1.15
C HIS A 44 -9.00 -5.07 -0.31
N VAL A 45 -8.59 -6.07 0.45
CA VAL A 45 -7.29 -6.11 1.12
C VAL A 45 -6.33 -6.92 0.27
N ASP A 46 -5.04 -6.58 0.30
CA ASP A 46 -4.08 -7.28 -0.56
C ASP A 46 -3.93 -8.74 -0.17
N LEU A 47 -3.64 -9.03 1.09
CA LEU A 47 -3.53 -10.40 1.60
C LEU A 47 -4.18 -10.51 2.99
N LEU A 48 -4.98 -11.55 3.19
CA LEU A 48 -5.54 -11.93 4.50
C LEU A 48 -5.34 -13.42 4.72
N GLY A 49 -4.52 -13.77 5.71
CA GLY A 49 -4.22 -15.15 6.06
C GLY A 49 -4.67 -15.51 7.48
N LYS A 50 -4.71 -16.82 7.76
CA LYS A 50 -4.99 -17.37 9.08
C LYS A 50 -3.83 -18.25 9.53
N THR A 51 -3.43 -18.12 10.78
CA THR A 51 -2.41 -18.98 11.38
C THR A 51 -2.99 -20.30 11.90
N ALA A 52 -2.15 -21.24 12.27
CA ALA A 52 -2.58 -22.50 12.88
C ALA A 52 -3.34 -22.29 14.19
N GLU A 53 -2.98 -21.24 14.94
CA GLU A 53 -3.60 -20.85 16.22
C GLU A 53 -4.89 -20.03 16.02
N GLY A 54 -5.31 -19.82 14.78
CA GLY A 54 -6.55 -19.09 14.45
C GLY A 54 -6.40 -17.57 14.40
N GLN A 55 -5.19 -17.04 14.54
CA GLN A 55 -4.94 -15.60 14.39
C GLN A 55 -5.08 -15.17 12.94
N LEU A 56 -5.61 -13.97 12.71
CA LEU A 56 -5.68 -13.36 11.37
C LEU A 56 -4.50 -12.43 11.15
N VAL A 57 -3.90 -12.55 9.98
CA VAL A 57 -2.77 -11.73 9.53
C VAL A 57 -3.17 -11.02 8.24
N HIS A 58 -3.16 -9.70 8.27
CA HIS A 58 -3.43 -8.84 7.13
C HIS A 58 -2.15 -8.15 6.68
N ILE A 59 -1.87 -8.17 5.38
CA ILE A 59 -0.68 -7.58 4.77
C ILE A 59 -1.12 -6.68 3.62
N GLU A 60 -0.62 -5.44 3.62
CA GLU A 60 -0.80 -4.47 2.54
C GLU A 60 0.53 -4.10 1.90
N PHE A 61 0.56 -3.89 0.58
CA PHE A 61 1.74 -3.45 -0.15
C PHE A 61 1.59 -1.99 -0.58
N GLN A 62 2.63 -1.19 -0.33
CA GLN A 62 2.62 0.21 -0.72
C GLN A 62 3.89 0.58 -1.50
N SER A 63 3.73 1.08 -2.72
CA SER A 63 4.84 1.61 -3.54
C SER A 63 5.00 3.13 -3.39
N ARG A 64 4.05 3.81 -2.76
CA ARG A 64 4.06 5.25 -2.49
C ARG A 64 3.71 5.52 -1.04
N ASN A 65 4.21 6.65 -0.50
CA ASN A 65 3.79 7.09 0.83
C ASN A 65 2.33 7.53 0.80
N HIS A 66 1.55 7.04 1.76
CA HIS A 66 0.16 7.41 1.94
C HIS A 66 -0.03 8.07 3.31
N PRO A 67 -0.40 9.36 3.41
CA PRO A 67 -0.41 10.09 4.68
C PRO A 67 -1.45 9.56 5.67
N ARG A 68 -2.52 8.94 5.18
CA ARG A 68 -3.60 8.35 6.00
C ARG A 68 -3.49 6.82 6.10
N MET A 69 -2.27 6.25 5.97
CA MET A 69 -2.11 4.79 5.97
C MET A 69 -2.59 4.14 7.26
N ALA A 70 -2.32 4.73 8.41
CA ALA A 70 -2.80 4.22 9.69
C ALA A 70 -4.34 4.19 9.75
N LEU A 71 -5.03 5.22 9.25
CA LEU A 71 -6.49 5.23 9.16
C LEU A 71 -7.02 4.11 8.26
N ARG A 72 -6.46 3.97 7.07
CA ARG A 72 -6.83 2.91 6.11
C ARG A 72 -6.66 1.52 6.73
N MET A 73 -5.55 1.27 7.41
CA MET A 73 -5.30 -0.01 8.09
C MET A 73 -6.27 -0.26 9.25
N ALA A 74 -6.63 0.79 10.02
CA ALA A 74 -7.62 0.70 11.07
C ALA A 74 -9.01 0.34 10.51
N GLU A 75 -9.42 0.96 9.42
CA GLU A 75 -10.68 0.66 8.74
C GLU A 75 -10.72 -0.80 8.24
N TYR A 76 -9.62 -1.29 7.69
CA TYR A 76 -9.50 -2.70 7.31
C TYR A 76 -9.58 -3.63 8.53
N ALA A 77 -8.93 -3.28 9.66
CA ALA A 77 -9.03 -4.07 10.89
C ALA A 77 -10.48 -4.22 11.34
N LEU A 78 -11.24 -3.12 11.33
CA LEU A 78 -12.66 -3.13 11.73
C LEU A 78 -13.53 -3.92 10.73
N ALA A 79 -13.27 -3.83 9.43
CA ALA A 79 -13.98 -4.59 8.41
C ALA A 79 -13.71 -6.10 8.55
N ILE A 80 -12.45 -6.48 8.79
CA ILE A 80 -12.07 -7.88 9.07
C ILE A 80 -12.75 -8.36 10.34
N TYR A 81 -12.73 -7.57 11.41
CA TYR A 81 -13.41 -7.90 12.67
C TYR A 81 -14.91 -8.09 12.49
N ARG A 82 -15.58 -7.23 11.71
CA ARG A 82 -17.02 -7.40 11.44
C ARG A 82 -17.33 -8.77 10.83
N ARG A 83 -16.47 -9.25 9.92
CA ARG A 83 -16.67 -10.51 9.22
C ARG A 83 -16.23 -11.72 10.05
N TYR A 84 -15.05 -11.66 10.64
CA TYR A 84 -14.41 -12.83 11.27
C TYR A 84 -14.46 -12.81 12.80
N LYS A 85 -14.87 -11.70 13.43
CA LYS A 85 -14.91 -11.48 14.90
C LYS A 85 -13.54 -11.59 15.58
N VAL A 86 -12.47 -11.40 14.81
CA VAL A 86 -11.08 -11.40 15.27
C VAL A 86 -10.38 -10.15 14.73
N ILE A 87 -9.67 -9.43 15.60
CA ILE A 87 -8.81 -8.32 15.17
C ILE A 87 -7.55 -8.91 14.55
N PRO A 88 -7.19 -8.53 13.30
CA PRO A 88 -6.00 -9.07 12.64
C PRO A 88 -4.72 -8.40 13.18
N THR A 89 -3.61 -9.14 13.14
CA THR A 89 -2.28 -8.52 13.11
C THR A 89 -2.08 -7.92 11.73
N GLN A 90 -1.62 -6.65 11.67
CA GLN A 90 -1.53 -5.94 10.40
C GLN A 90 -0.12 -5.43 10.13
N THR A 91 0.34 -5.64 8.90
CA THR A 91 1.64 -5.18 8.44
C THR A 91 1.51 -4.53 7.06
N VAL A 92 2.06 -3.34 6.92
CA VAL A 92 2.28 -2.68 5.63
C VAL A 92 3.71 -2.95 5.19
N ILE A 93 3.89 -3.48 3.98
CA ILE A 93 5.20 -3.67 3.37
C ILE A 93 5.40 -2.55 2.34
N TYR A 94 6.30 -1.63 2.65
CA TYR A 94 6.64 -0.55 1.75
C TYR A 94 7.72 -1.01 0.76
N VAL A 95 7.38 -0.94 -0.53
CA VAL A 95 8.26 -1.34 -1.64
C VAL A 95 8.65 -0.16 -2.53
N GLY A 96 8.36 1.08 -2.12
CA GLY A 96 8.65 2.28 -2.91
C GLY A 96 10.13 2.67 -2.94
N GLU A 97 10.49 3.54 -3.89
CA GLU A 97 11.86 4.08 -4.01
C GLU A 97 12.12 5.24 -3.07
N ARG A 98 11.11 6.07 -2.80
CA ARG A 98 11.23 7.24 -1.92
C ARG A 98 11.41 6.81 -0.46
N PRO A 99 12.03 7.63 0.40
CA PRO A 99 12.09 7.37 1.84
C PRO A 99 10.70 7.13 2.42
N LEU A 100 10.56 6.13 3.30
CA LEU A 100 9.32 5.84 4.02
C LEU A 100 8.95 7.03 4.93
N ARG A 101 7.71 7.52 4.81
CA ARG A 101 7.18 8.66 5.59
C ARG A 101 5.74 8.43 6.05
N MET A 102 5.29 7.19 6.10
CA MET A 102 3.94 6.86 6.55
C MET A 102 3.91 6.72 8.07
N PRO A 103 3.02 7.44 8.76
CA PRO A 103 2.85 7.25 10.21
C PRO A 103 2.18 5.89 10.48
N PRO A 104 2.73 5.07 11.41
CA PRO A 104 2.13 3.77 11.73
C PRO A 104 0.95 3.88 12.70
N THR A 105 0.72 5.04 13.29
CA THR A 105 -0.20 5.22 14.41
C THR A 105 -1.29 6.23 14.06
N LEU A 106 -2.51 5.91 14.45
CA LEU A 106 -3.65 6.81 14.49
C LEU A 106 -4.12 6.90 15.93
N ALA A 107 -4.10 8.10 16.51
CA ALA A 107 -4.42 8.33 17.90
C ALA A 107 -5.57 9.34 18.06
N GLY A 108 -6.45 9.09 18.98
CA GLY A 108 -7.52 9.96 19.46
C GLY A 108 -7.58 9.95 21.01
N PRO A 109 -8.46 10.73 21.63
CA PRO A 109 -8.55 10.80 23.09
C PRO A 109 -8.73 9.42 23.77
N ASP A 110 -9.63 8.59 23.22
CA ASP A 110 -9.98 7.29 23.79
C ASP A 110 -9.71 6.13 22.81
N TRP A 111 -8.89 6.38 21.79
CA TRP A 111 -8.60 5.37 20.79
C TRP A 111 -7.17 5.48 20.27
N LEU A 112 -6.47 4.37 20.30
CA LEU A 112 -5.14 4.22 19.75
C LEU A 112 -5.14 3.02 18.82
N TYR A 113 -4.72 3.25 17.58
CA TYR A 113 -4.47 2.20 16.63
C TYR A 113 -3.02 2.29 16.14
N THR A 114 -2.36 1.15 16.04
CA THR A 114 -1.00 1.06 15.49
C THR A 114 -0.90 -0.17 14.60
N CYS A 115 -0.32 -0.01 13.42
CA CYS A 115 0.08 -1.10 12.53
C CYS A 115 1.60 -1.15 12.39
N ARG A 116 2.13 -2.29 12.01
CA ARG A 116 3.53 -2.43 11.66
C ARG A 116 3.74 -1.92 10.23
N ILE A 117 4.74 -1.07 10.01
CA ILE A 117 5.18 -0.67 8.68
C ILE A 117 6.64 -1.11 8.52
N VAL A 118 6.93 -1.83 7.45
CA VAL A 118 8.25 -2.39 7.15
C VAL A 118 8.68 -1.85 5.80
N ASP A 119 9.84 -1.20 5.75
CA ASP A 119 10.49 -0.89 4.47
C ASP A 119 11.29 -2.11 4.02
N ILE A 120 10.96 -2.66 2.85
CA ILE A 120 11.64 -3.85 2.33
C ILE A 120 13.15 -3.62 2.14
N ARG A 121 13.58 -2.34 2.00
CA ARG A 121 14.99 -1.98 1.86
C ARG A 121 15.79 -2.12 3.15
N ASP A 122 15.13 -2.24 4.29
CA ASP A 122 15.79 -2.43 5.58
C ASP A 122 16.06 -3.92 5.88
N ILE A 123 15.63 -4.80 4.98
CA ILE A 123 15.89 -6.23 5.07
C ILE A 123 17.25 -6.52 4.44
N PRO A 124 18.11 -7.27 5.12
CA PRO A 124 19.37 -7.73 4.53
C PRO A 124 19.10 -8.57 3.28
N THR A 125 19.68 -8.19 2.15
CA THR A 125 19.53 -8.90 0.86
C THR A 125 19.90 -10.39 1.01
N GLU A 126 20.95 -10.68 1.78
CA GLU A 126 21.45 -12.04 1.98
C GLU A 126 20.45 -12.94 2.71
N ASP A 127 19.66 -12.39 3.62
CA ASP A 127 18.61 -13.14 4.33
C ASP A 127 17.56 -13.71 3.35
N LEU A 128 17.26 -12.98 2.29
CA LEU A 128 16.31 -13.41 1.26
C LEU A 128 16.99 -14.32 0.23
N LEU A 129 18.24 -14.04 -0.15
CA LEU A 129 18.96 -14.86 -1.09
C LEU A 129 19.32 -16.23 -0.54
N SER A 130 19.55 -16.36 0.77
CA SER A 130 19.86 -17.63 1.44
C SER A 130 18.64 -18.46 1.82
N SER A 131 17.44 -17.90 1.72
CA SER A 131 16.20 -18.62 2.01
C SER A 131 16.03 -19.84 1.08
N PRO A 132 15.46 -20.95 1.55
CA PRO A 132 15.16 -22.10 0.69
C PRO A 132 14.05 -21.80 -0.34
N HIS A 133 13.25 -20.76 -0.13
CA HIS A 133 12.14 -20.39 -1.01
C HIS A 133 12.62 -19.53 -2.18
N LEU A 134 12.24 -19.91 -3.41
CA LEU A 134 12.59 -19.16 -4.62
C LEU A 134 11.97 -17.75 -4.62
N GLU A 135 10.78 -17.66 -4.09
CA GLU A 135 10.01 -16.41 -3.97
C GLU A 135 10.74 -15.37 -3.11
N ASP A 136 11.37 -15.80 -2.02
CA ASP A 136 12.19 -14.91 -1.18
C ASP A 136 13.39 -14.37 -1.97
N ALA A 137 14.05 -15.24 -2.73
CA ALA A 137 15.16 -14.79 -3.57
C ALA A 137 14.73 -13.77 -4.62
N ILE A 138 13.54 -13.92 -5.21
CA ILE A 138 12.99 -12.94 -6.16
C ILE A 138 12.71 -11.60 -5.46
N LEU A 139 12.18 -11.64 -4.24
CA LEU A 139 11.94 -10.43 -3.44
C LEU A 139 13.22 -9.69 -3.07
N ALA A 140 14.37 -10.37 -3.02
CA ALA A 140 15.67 -9.76 -2.73
C ALA A 140 15.99 -8.59 -3.68
N VAL A 141 15.46 -8.58 -4.91
CA VAL A 141 15.64 -7.49 -5.87
C VAL A 141 15.07 -6.14 -5.37
N LEU A 142 14.15 -6.17 -4.41
CA LEU A 142 13.52 -4.98 -3.85
C LEU A 142 14.26 -4.41 -2.64
N THR A 143 15.23 -5.12 -2.08
CA THR A 143 16.02 -4.70 -0.93
C THR A 143 17.05 -3.61 -1.31
N ARG A 144 17.87 -3.18 -0.36
CA ARG A 144 19.00 -2.28 -0.62
C ARG A 144 20.18 -3.08 -1.13
N LEU A 145 20.35 -3.12 -2.45
CA LEU A 145 21.39 -3.91 -3.10
C LEU A 145 22.76 -3.24 -2.97
N SER A 146 23.74 -3.96 -2.43
CA SER A 146 25.16 -3.56 -2.46
C SER A 146 25.77 -3.82 -3.84
N ASP A 147 25.44 -4.95 -4.46
CA ASP A 147 25.79 -5.32 -5.82
C ASP A 147 24.55 -5.87 -6.56
N SER A 148 24.00 -5.02 -7.42
CA SER A 148 22.81 -5.37 -8.21
C SER A 148 23.07 -6.48 -9.24
N ARG A 149 24.29 -6.56 -9.78
CA ARG A 149 24.62 -7.58 -10.78
C ARG A 149 24.75 -8.96 -10.13
N ASP A 150 25.48 -9.04 -9.03
CA ASP A 150 25.64 -10.30 -8.32
C ASP A 150 24.30 -10.80 -7.79
N THR A 151 23.50 -9.92 -7.20
CA THR A 151 22.15 -10.26 -6.72
C THR A 151 21.29 -10.83 -7.83
N ILE A 152 21.18 -10.14 -8.97
CA ILE A 152 20.40 -10.63 -10.12
C ILE A 152 20.93 -11.96 -10.64
N ARG A 153 22.24 -12.11 -10.75
CA ARG A 153 22.86 -13.36 -11.19
C ARG A 153 22.50 -14.53 -10.29
N ARG A 154 22.59 -14.37 -8.97
CA ARG A 154 22.23 -15.40 -7.99
C ARG A 154 20.76 -15.78 -8.06
N ILE A 155 19.87 -14.80 -8.23
CA ILE A 155 18.42 -15.04 -8.44
C ILE A 155 18.19 -15.84 -9.71
N LEU A 156 18.81 -15.45 -10.82
CA LEU A 156 18.69 -16.13 -12.12
C LEU A 156 19.22 -17.58 -12.04
N GLN A 157 20.31 -17.81 -11.33
CA GLN A 157 20.85 -19.17 -11.09
C GLN A 157 19.83 -20.04 -10.36
N ARG A 158 19.18 -19.52 -9.32
CA ARG A 158 18.12 -20.26 -8.60
C ARG A 158 16.91 -20.52 -9.49
N ILE A 159 16.47 -19.53 -10.28
CA ILE A 159 15.40 -19.72 -11.25
C ILE A 159 15.74 -20.83 -12.26
N ALA A 160 16.99 -20.90 -12.69
CA ALA A 160 17.44 -21.92 -13.65
C ALA A 160 17.30 -23.36 -13.10
N THR A 161 17.37 -23.57 -11.80
CA THR A 161 17.18 -24.88 -11.16
C THR A 161 15.74 -25.29 -10.95
N ALA A 162 14.79 -24.34 -11.10
CA ALA A 162 13.37 -24.59 -10.92
C ALA A 162 12.76 -25.41 -12.09
N THR A 163 11.57 -25.98 -11.87
CA THR A 163 10.83 -26.68 -12.94
C THR A 163 10.48 -25.71 -14.08
N PRO A 164 10.27 -26.18 -15.31
CA PRO A 164 9.98 -25.32 -16.46
C PRO A 164 8.82 -24.33 -16.20
N HIS A 165 7.75 -24.79 -15.57
CA HIS A 165 6.60 -23.94 -15.21
C HIS A 165 6.97 -22.89 -14.18
N GLN A 166 7.58 -23.29 -13.07
CA GLN A 166 8.03 -22.36 -12.01
C GLN A 166 9.03 -21.33 -12.56
N ARG A 167 9.97 -21.77 -13.43
CA ARG A 167 10.97 -20.91 -14.06
C ARG A 167 10.32 -19.77 -14.84
N THR A 168 9.29 -20.08 -15.63
CA THR A 168 8.60 -19.08 -16.45
C THR A 168 7.89 -18.04 -15.57
N VAL A 169 7.17 -18.51 -14.55
CA VAL A 169 6.47 -17.62 -13.60
C VAL A 169 7.47 -16.76 -12.84
N ALA A 170 8.50 -17.37 -12.23
CA ALA A 170 9.53 -16.69 -11.47
C ALA A 170 10.29 -15.63 -12.29
N MET A 171 10.56 -15.93 -13.57
CA MET A 171 11.19 -14.98 -14.47
C MET A 171 10.30 -13.77 -14.75
N ALA A 172 9.00 -13.97 -15.00
CA ALA A 172 8.06 -12.88 -15.22
C ALA A 172 7.93 -11.99 -13.97
N GLU A 173 7.87 -12.58 -12.79
CA GLU A 173 7.83 -11.87 -11.50
C GLU A 173 9.12 -11.07 -11.28
N LEU A 174 10.29 -11.68 -11.48
CA LEU A 174 11.57 -10.99 -11.37
C LEU A 174 11.66 -9.80 -12.34
N MET A 175 11.26 -9.97 -13.60
CA MET A 175 11.24 -8.89 -14.59
C MET A 175 10.37 -7.71 -14.15
N LEU A 176 9.20 -8.02 -13.58
CA LEU A 176 8.27 -7.03 -13.09
C LEU A 176 8.88 -6.27 -11.90
N LEU A 177 9.36 -6.99 -10.88
CA LEU A 177 9.92 -6.38 -9.67
C LEU A 177 11.23 -5.63 -9.93
N ALA A 178 12.10 -6.14 -10.83
CA ALA A 178 13.29 -5.42 -11.29
C ALA A 178 12.93 -4.10 -11.99
N GLY A 179 11.76 -4.02 -12.60
CA GLY A 179 11.22 -2.77 -13.15
C GLY A 179 10.96 -1.69 -12.11
N LEU A 180 10.52 -2.05 -10.90
CA LEU A 180 10.34 -1.12 -9.77
C LEU A 180 11.66 -0.47 -9.32
N ARG A 181 12.78 -1.16 -9.52
CA ARG A 181 14.12 -0.72 -9.13
C ARG A 181 14.98 -0.26 -10.31
N GLN A 182 14.38 -0.08 -11.50
CA GLN A 182 15.07 0.33 -12.73
C GLN A 182 16.21 -0.62 -13.13
N LEU A 183 16.15 -1.89 -12.71
CA LEU A 183 17.19 -2.90 -12.93
C LEU A 183 17.03 -3.69 -14.25
N LYS A 184 16.06 -3.37 -15.09
CA LYS A 184 15.76 -4.11 -16.34
C LYS A 184 16.97 -4.25 -17.26
N MET A 185 17.81 -3.22 -17.36
CA MET A 185 19.01 -3.26 -18.21
C MET A 185 20.09 -4.18 -17.65
N ILE A 186 20.27 -4.20 -16.33
CA ILE A 186 21.21 -5.11 -15.66
C ILE A 186 20.74 -6.55 -15.86
N MET A 187 19.47 -6.80 -15.62
CA MET A 187 18.86 -8.11 -15.80
C MET A 187 19.02 -8.63 -17.24
N LYS A 188 18.77 -7.78 -18.25
CA LYS A 188 18.97 -8.15 -19.65
C LYS A 188 20.41 -8.57 -19.94
N LYS A 189 21.39 -7.81 -19.45
CA LYS A 189 22.81 -8.14 -19.62
C LYS A 189 23.20 -9.46 -18.96
N GLU A 190 22.73 -9.71 -17.75
CA GLU A 190 23.02 -10.97 -17.04
C GLU A 190 22.37 -12.17 -17.75
N LEU A 191 21.15 -12.03 -18.28
CA LEU A 191 20.50 -13.06 -19.09
C LEU A 191 21.29 -13.39 -20.36
N GLU A 192 21.77 -12.37 -21.08
CA GLU A 192 22.61 -12.54 -22.27
C GLU A 192 23.91 -13.29 -21.94
N GLN A 193 24.55 -12.99 -20.80
CA GLN A 193 25.79 -13.64 -20.37
C GLN A 193 25.58 -15.10 -19.90
N MET A 194 24.43 -15.39 -19.32
CA MET A 194 24.13 -16.75 -18.84
C MET A 194 23.65 -17.70 -19.95
N SER A 195 23.57 -17.24 -21.21
CA SER A 195 23.03 -18.03 -22.34
C SER A 195 21.65 -18.64 -22.05
N ILE A 196 20.92 -18.08 -21.11
CA ILE A 196 19.58 -18.52 -20.76
C ILE A 196 18.62 -17.89 -21.77
N LEU A 197 18.46 -18.52 -22.92
CA LEU A 197 17.43 -18.20 -23.91
C LEU A 197 16.08 -18.70 -23.36
N ILE A 198 15.51 -17.93 -22.45
CA ILE A 198 14.10 -18.08 -22.09
C ILE A 198 13.33 -17.18 -23.05
N ASP A 199 12.81 -17.77 -24.11
CA ASP A 199 11.95 -17.07 -25.07
C ASP A 199 10.58 -16.82 -24.45
N ILE A 200 10.52 -15.83 -23.56
CA ILE A 200 9.28 -15.40 -22.86
C ILE A 200 8.24 -14.91 -23.86
N ASN A 201 8.68 -14.41 -25.02
CA ASN A 201 7.80 -13.87 -26.06
C ASN A 201 7.15 -14.96 -26.94
N ARG A 202 7.72 -16.15 -26.97
CA ARG A 202 7.21 -17.29 -27.75
C ARG A 202 6.31 -18.24 -26.96
N HIS A 203 6.20 -18.10 -25.65
CA HIS A 203 5.28 -18.94 -24.88
C HIS A 203 3.82 -18.59 -25.16
N THR A 204 3.16 -19.40 -25.96
CA THR A 204 1.77 -19.29 -26.45
C THR A 204 0.74 -19.18 -25.32
N ILE A 205 1.08 -19.59 -24.10
CA ILE A 205 0.19 -19.61 -22.93
C ILE A 205 0.36 -18.32 -22.08
N PHE A 206 1.58 -17.78 -21.95
CA PHE A 206 1.84 -16.67 -21.04
C PHE A 206 1.77 -15.29 -21.69
N GLY A 207 1.99 -15.17 -22.98
CA GLY A 207 1.85 -13.91 -23.71
C GLY A 207 0.44 -13.32 -23.59
N PRO A 208 -0.64 -14.11 -23.78
CA PRO A 208 -2.01 -13.68 -23.53
C PRO A 208 -2.31 -13.38 -22.06
N ILE A 209 -1.96 -14.29 -21.15
CA ILE A 209 -2.23 -14.15 -19.68
C ILE A 209 -1.47 -12.95 -19.11
N HIS A 210 -0.22 -12.75 -19.53
CA HIS A 210 0.55 -11.57 -19.12
C HIS A 210 -0.06 -10.27 -19.64
N ARG A 211 -0.53 -10.24 -20.90
CA ARG A 211 -1.20 -9.07 -21.48
C ARG A 211 -2.54 -8.81 -20.85
N GLU A 212 -3.30 -9.85 -20.53
CA GLU A 212 -4.62 -9.76 -19.89
C GLU A 212 -4.48 -9.32 -18.43
N GLY A 213 -3.59 -9.93 -17.66
CA GLY A 213 -3.27 -9.50 -16.29
C GLY A 213 -2.68 -8.08 -16.21
N LEU A 214 -1.84 -7.69 -17.20
CA LEU A 214 -1.33 -6.32 -17.31
C LEU A 214 -2.46 -5.33 -17.61
N LYS A 215 -3.38 -5.71 -18.50
CA LYS A 215 -4.53 -4.89 -18.89
C LYS A 215 -5.53 -4.75 -17.74
N GLU A 216 -5.90 -5.85 -17.10
CA GLU A 216 -6.79 -5.84 -15.93
C GLU A 216 -6.17 -5.09 -14.76
N GLY A 217 -4.88 -5.27 -14.49
CA GLY A 217 -4.18 -4.55 -13.43
C GLY A 217 -4.08 -3.05 -13.71
N LEU A 218 -3.88 -2.67 -14.98
CA LEU A 218 -3.85 -1.27 -15.39
C LEU A 218 -5.24 -0.61 -15.31
N GLU A 219 -6.28 -1.33 -15.74
CA GLU A 219 -7.67 -0.87 -15.67
C GLU A 219 -8.14 -0.73 -14.21
N LYS A 220 -7.90 -1.75 -13.37
CA LYS A 220 -8.23 -1.71 -11.94
C LYS A 220 -7.47 -0.62 -11.21
N GLY A 221 -6.16 -0.51 -11.40
CA GLY A 221 -5.37 0.55 -10.77
C GLY A 221 -5.74 1.96 -11.24
N ARG A 222 -6.23 2.10 -12.47
CA ARG A 222 -6.76 3.37 -12.99
C ARG A 222 -8.14 3.70 -12.40
N GLU A 223 -8.96 2.71 -12.18
CA GLU A 223 -10.30 2.85 -11.60
C GLU A 223 -10.21 3.16 -10.10
N GLU A 224 -9.38 2.42 -9.36
CA GLU A 224 -9.09 2.67 -7.94
C GLU A 224 -8.44 4.05 -7.72
N GLY A 225 -7.44 4.42 -8.51
CA GLY A 225 -6.80 5.76 -8.43
C GLY A 225 -7.75 6.91 -8.82
N ARG A 226 -8.73 6.63 -9.70
CA ARG A 226 -9.77 7.60 -10.06
C ARG A 226 -10.83 7.73 -8.95
N GLU A 227 -11.14 6.63 -8.29
CA GLU A 227 -12.08 6.61 -7.16
C GLU A 227 -11.46 7.27 -5.92
N GLU A 228 -10.21 6.93 -5.59
CA GLU A 228 -9.44 7.57 -4.51
C GLU A 228 -9.29 9.09 -4.76
N GLY A 229 -8.89 9.49 -5.97
CA GLY A 229 -8.77 10.92 -6.31
C GLY A 229 -10.10 11.66 -6.32
N ARG A 230 -11.21 10.97 -6.64
CA ARG A 230 -12.56 11.55 -6.57
C ARG A 230 -13.05 11.69 -5.12
N GLU A 231 -12.70 10.76 -4.24
CA GLU A 231 -13.00 10.88 -2.81
C GLU A 231 -12.17 11.96 -2.13
N GLU A 232 -10.87 11.99 -2.39
CA GLU A 232 -9.99 13.05 -1.88
C GLU A 232 -10.46 14.42 -2.34
N GLY A 233 -10.74 14.59 -3.64
CA GLY A 233 -11.26 15.85 -4.18
C GLY A 233 -12.63 16.23 -3.64
N ARG A 234 -13.48 15.25 -3.27
CA ARG A 234 -14.79 15.51 -2.66
C ARG A 234 -14.68 15.90 -1.18
N GLU A 235 -13.73 15.30 -0.44
CA GLU A 235 -13.44 15.72 0.95
C GLU A 235 -12.78 17.10 0.98
N GLU A 236 -11.78 17.34 0.13
CA GLU A 236 -11.13 18.64 0.02
C GLU A 236 -12.12 19.74 -0.40
N GLY A 237 -12.95 19.46 -1.39
CA GLY A 237 -14.00 20.39 -1.84
C GLY A 237 -15.08 20.65 -0.77
N ARG A 238 -15.40 19.66 0.07
CA ARG A 238 -16.32 19.84 1.20
C ARG A 238 -15.69 20.72 2.29
N ASP A 239 -14.42 20.50 2.57
CA ASP A 239 -13.67 21.28 3.57
C ASP A 239 -13.48 22.72 3.13
N GLU A 240 -13.12 22.93 1.85
CA GLU A 240 -12.98 24.26 1.27
C GLU A 240 -14.32 24.98 1.21
N GLY A 241 -15.37 24.29 0.80
CA GLY A 241 -16.74 24.81 0.80
C GLY A 241 -17.19 25.25 2.20
N ALA A 242 -16.89 24.45 3.25
CA ALA A 242 -17.21 24.79 4.62
C ALA A 242 -16.45 26.06 5.10
N ARG A 243 -15.18 26.21 4.72
CA ARG A 243 -14.37 27.40 5.05
C ARG A 243 -14.90 28.64 4.33
N LEU A 244 -15.25 28.54 3.06
CA LEU A 244 -15.82 29.64 2.28
C LEU A 244 -17.19 30.06 2.86
N PHE A 245 -18.04 29.10 3.17
CA PHE A 245 -19.33 29.34 3.80
C PHE A 245 -19.18 30.04 5.17
N ALA A 246 -18.19 29.63 5.98
CA ALA A 246 -17.91 30.30 7.26
C ALA A 246 -17.49 31.77 7.09
N VAL A 247 -16.65 32.08 6.09
CA VAL A 247 -16.25 33.45 5.75
C VAL A 247 -17.46 34.27 5.32
N ASP A 248 -18.32 33.71 4.47
CA ASP A 248 -19.50 34.38 3.94
C ASP A 248 -20.52 34.68 5.05
N LEU A 249 -20.81 33.70 5.89
CA LEU A 249 -21.70 33.81 7.04
C LEU A 249 -21.23 34.88 8.04
N LEU A 250 -19.94 34.92 8.33
CA LEU A 250 -19.35 35.93 9.21
C LEU A 250 -19.37 37.34 8.57
N THR A 251 -19.16 37.40 7.26
CA THR A 251 -19.25 38.67 6.53
C THR A 251 -20.68 39.22 6.52
N GLN A 252 -21.67 38.37 6.37
CA GLN A 252 -23.08 38.78 6.44
C GLN A 252 -23.48 39.26 7.86
N ARG A 253 -22.97 38.59 8.90
CA ARG A 253 -23.34 38.90 10.28
C ARG A 253 -22.61 40.12 10.86
N PHE A 254 -21.32 40.24 10.62
CA PHE A 254 -20.45 41.21 11.28
C PHE A 254 -19.85 42.26 10.31
N GLY A 255 -20.24 42.20 9.03
CA GLY A 255 -19.68 43.07 8.02
C GLY A 255 -18.33 42.56 7.49
N LYS A 256 -17.63 43.41 6.71
CA LYS A 256 -16.38 43.05 6.04
C LYS A 256 -15.32 42.52 7.03
N LEU A 257 -14.92 41.27 6.86
CA LEU A 257 -13.89 40.63 7.71
C LEU A 257 -12.51 41.23 7.45
N PRO A 258 -11.74 41.51 8.52
CA PRO A 258 -10.34 41.84 8.36
C PRO A 258 -9.56 40.71 7.70
N PRO A 259 -8.55 41.03 6.83
CA PRO A 259 -7.83 39.99 6.07
C PRO A 259 -7.17 38.88 6.93
N ALA A 260 -6.70 39.23 8.12
CA ALA A 260 -6.09 38.29 9.04
C ALA A 260 -7.09 37.22 9.54
N GLN A 261 -8.33 37.60 9.85
CA GLN A 261 -9.39 36.70 10.28
C GLN A 261 -9.91 35.84 9.13
N ALA A 262 -10.08 36.41 7.94
CA ALA A 262 -10.43 35.63 6.75
C ALA A 262 -9.36 34.56 6.43
N LYS A 263 -8.08 34.90 6.57
CA LYS A 263 -6.97 33.94 6.41
C LYS A 263 -7.00 32.86 7.48
N ARG A 264 -7.24 33.22 8.75
CA ARG A 264 -7.35 32.25 9.86
C ARG A 264 -8.47 31.24 9.62
N ILE A 265 -9.64 31.68 9.17
CA ILE A 265 -10.78 30.79 8.87
C ILE A 265 -10.43 29.84 7.72
N ARG A 266 -9.75 30.32 6.69
CA ARG A 266 -9.34 29.49 5.54
C ARG A 266 -8.31 28.40 5.92
N SER A 267 -7.59 28.57 7.03
CA SER A 267 -6.63 27.57 7.54
C SER A 267 -7.20 26.65 8.62
N MET A 268 -8.45 26.84 9.05
CA MET A 268 -9.10 26.03 10.08
C MET A 268 -9.37 24.60 9.61
N ASN A 269 -9.19 23.65 10.51
CA ASN A 269 -9.63 22.26 10.33
C ASN A 269 -11.14 22.10 10.66
N GLN A 270 -11.69 20.90 10.42
CA GLN A 270 -13.12 20.62 10.63
C GLN A 270 -13.60 20.85 12.09
N VAL A 271 -12.75 20.51 13.07
CA VAL A 271 -13.07 20.69 14.50
C VAL A 271 -13.13 22.15 14.86
N GLU A 272 -12.19 22.95 14.36
CA GLU A 272 -12.15 24.39 14.57
C GLU A 272 -13.34 25.08 13.88
N LEU A 273 -13.72 24.66 12.68
CA LEU A 273 -14.90 25.16 11.97
C LEU A 273 -16.20 24.81 12.68
N ALA A 274 -16.29 23.59 13.24
CA ALA A 274 -17.47 23.19 14.03
C ALA A 274 -17.60 24.04 15.29
N THR A 275 -16.50 24.29 16.00
CA THR A 275 -16.46 25.17 17.16
C THR A 275 -16.82 26.61 16.80
N LEU A 276 -16.28 27.11 15.70
CA LEU A 276 -16.61 28.45 15.19
C LEU A 276 -18.12 28.56 14.91
N ARG A 277 -18.71 27.55 14.28
CA ARG A 277 -20.15 27.50 13.96
C ARG A 277 -21.05 27.59 15.20
N THR A 278 -20.65 26.92 16.29
CA THR A 278 -21.39 27.01 17.54
C THR A 278 -21.28 28.40 18.16
N ARG A 279 -20.06 28.92 18.24
CA ARG A 279 -19.79 30.24 18.84
C ARG A 279 -20.36 31.42 18.02
N ILE A 280 -20.56 31.27 16.72
CA ILE A 280 -21.05 32.35 15.87
C ILE A 280 -22.44 32.85 16.31
N PHE A 281 -23.29 31.97 16.85
CA PHE A 281 -24.64 32.35 17.29
C PHE A 281 -24.63 33.09 18.62
N GLU A 282 -23.64 32.85 19.48
CA GLU A 282 -23.51 33.40 20.83
C GLU A 282 -22.71 34.74 20.83
N ALA A 283 -21.75 34.90 19.91
CA ALA A 283 -20.88 36.04 19.88
C ALA A 283 -21.60 37.34 19.47
N ARG A 284 -21.36 38.42 20.22
CA ARG A 284 -21.89 39.77 19.93
C ARG A 284 -20.98 40.59 19.03
N SER A 285 -19.71 40.22 18.93
CA SER A 285 -18.72 40.88 18.08
C SER A 285 -17.69 39.88 17.52
N LEU A 286 -16.95 40.31 16.46
CA LEU A 286 -15.82 39.55 15.95
C LEU A 286 -14.72 39.31 17.00
N LYS A 287 -14.52 40.23 17.96
CA LYS A 287 -13.56 40.07 19.06
C LYS A 287 -13.97 38.89 19.97
N ASP A 288 -15.24 38.81 20.31
CA ASP A 288 -15.76 37.73 21.18
C ASP A 288 -15.66 36.37 20.51
N LEU A 289 -15.76 36.32 19.18
CA LEU A 289 -15.72 35.09 18.42
C LEU A 289 -14.30 34.49 18.36
N PHE A 290 -13.27 35.34 18.30
CA PHE A 290 -11.87 34.94 18.15
C PHE A 290 -11.03 35.08 19.44
N ALA A 291 -11.66 35.49 20.54
CA ALA A 291 -11.09 35.43 21.85
C ALA A 291 -11.15 33.99 22.36
#